data_0691ef96d6ec17e18929658897f5b435
#
_entry.id   0691ef96d6ec17e18929658897f5b435
#
_cell.length_a   1.000
_cell.length_b   1.000
_cell.length_c   1.000
_cell.angle_alpha   90.00
_cell.angle_beta   90.00
_cell.angle_gamma   90.00
#
_symmetry.space_group_name_H-M   'P 1'
#
loop_
_entity.id
_entity.type
_entity.pdbx_description
1 polymer ?
#
loop_
_entity_poly.entity_id
_entity_poly.type
_entity_poly.pdbx_seq_one_letter_code
_entity_poly.pdbx_strand_id
1 'polypeptide(L)'
;IFFTNLISIGVTYDKNHKNKSDGLRIAQALNELGPSFVKLGQLISTRPDIVGNTIAEDLALLRDNLPPFSRKTAIEIIEDEFGTNIDNVFSQFSEPIAAASIAQVHFAKIKSSNTEIDVAVKVLRPEIEKIINQEMERLEWLTTFMENFTEFQRLRPNSIIKKAKEVIKFELDLRYEAAAASELSENTNMDESFYVPKVYWDKVTQKILTMEKIIGVPADKIDELNEKKVNKKQAAENLIINFLRQSIRDGYFHADLHQGNLFLNPKGKLCLLYTSQSPRDPTKSR
;
A
#
# COMPACT_ATOMS: atom_id res chain seq x y z
N ILE A 1 12.50 -23.69 -6.32
CA ILE A 1 11.61 -22.65 -6.94
C ILE A 1 12.33 -21.29 -6.98
N PHE A 2 12.85 -20.74 -5.84
CA PHE A 2 13.54 -19.44 -5.80
C PHE A 2 14.77 -19.37 -6.72
N PHE A 3 15.69 -20.34 -6.61
CA PHE A 3 16.86 -20.40 -7.50
C PHE A 3 16.50 -20.72 -8.93
N THR A 4 15.45 -21.50 -9.17
CA THR A 4 14.96 -21.81 -10.52
C THR A 4 14.38 -20.56 -11.19
N ASN A 5 13.65 -19.72 -10.44
CA ASN A 5 13.13 -18.45 -10.94
C ASN A 5 14.25 -17.43 -11.17
N LEU A 6 15.25 -17.34 -10.28
CA LEU A 6 16.40 -16.45 -10.49
C LEU A 6 17.22 -16.82 -11.75
N ILE A 7 17.42 -18.12 -11.98
CA ILE A 7 18.08 -18.64 -13.18
C ILE A 7 17.20 -18.41 -14.42
N SER A 8 15.88 -18.64 -14.31
CA SER A 8 14.93 -18.36 -15.39
C SER A 8 14.89 -16.88 -15.75
N ILE A 9 14.91 -15.97 -14.79
CA ILE A 9 14.99 -14.53 -14.98
C ILE A 9 16.32 -14.15 -15.67
N GLY A 10 17.45 -14.74 -15.26
CA GLY A 10 18.75 -14.53 -15.89
C GLY A 10 18.83 -15.04 -17.33
N VAL A 11 18.14 -16.15 -17.64
CA VAL A 11 18.13 -16.76 -18.99
C VAL A 11 17.10 -16.11 -19.92
N THR A 12 15.92 -15.71 -19.41
CA THR A 12 14.91 -14.94 -20.18
C THR A 12 15.35 -13.49 -20.40
N TYR A 13 16.21 -12.99 -19.56
CA TYR A 13 16.79 -11.67 -19.57
C TYR A 13 17.50 -11.35 -20.91
N ASP A 14 18.18 -12.31 -21.53
CA ASP A 14 19.01 -12.06 -22.71
C ASP A 14 18.21 -12.01 -24.04
N LYS A 15 17.03 -12.58 -24.12
CA LYS A 15 16.30 -12.74 -25.39
C LYS A 15 15.27 -11.68 -25.72
N ASN A 16 14.61 -11.05 -24.72
CA ASN A 16 13.42 -10.22 -24.96
C ASN A 16 13.54 -8.73 -24.59
N HIS A 17 14.65 -8.25 -24.05
CA HIS A 17 14.68 -6.94 -23.36
C HIS A 17 15.78 -5.96 -23.77
N LYS A 18 16.35 -6.08 -24.97
CA LYS A 18 17.43 -5.19 -25.45
C LYS A 18 17.09 -3.68 -25.47
N ASN A 19 15.81 -3.31 -25.36
CA ASN A 19 15.34 -1.91 -25.46
C ASN A 19 14.79 -1.32 -24.17
N LYS A 20 14.86 -2.01 -23.02
CA LYS A 20 14.39 -1.49 -21.73
C LYS A 20 15.56 -1.01 -20.89
N SER A 21 15.34 0.03 -20.07
CA SER A 21 16.30 0.48 -19.07
C SER A 21 16.59 -0.63 -18.04
N ASP A 22 17.75 -0.57 -17.41
CA ASP A 22 18.13 -1.56 -16.38
C ASP A 22 17.14 -1.56 -15.19
N GLY A 23 16.64 -0.40 -14.82
CA GLY A 23 15.63 -0.28 -13.75
C GLY A 23 14.30 -0.95 -14.09
N LEU A 24 13.78 -0.79 -15.31
CA LEU A 24 12.58 -1.47 -15.77
C LEU A 24 12.74 -3.00 -15.81
N ARG A 25 13.93 -3.49 -16.13
CA ARG A 25 14.25 -4.91 -16.13
C ARG A 25 14.27 -5.47 -14.71
N ILE A 26 14.87 -4.72 -13.77
CA ILE A 26 14.85 -5.05 -12.34
C ILE A 26 13.42 -5.04 -11.82
N ALA A 27 12.63 -4.01 -12.13
CA ALA A 27 11.23 -3.91 -11.72
C ALA A 27 10.40 -5.11 -12.19
N GLN A 28 10.57 -5.53 -13.46
CA GLN A 28 9.90 -6.71 -13.98
C GLN A 28 10.32 -7.98 -13.22
N ALA A 29 11.61 -8.18 -12.97
CA ALA A 29 12.12 -9.31 -12.21
C ALA A 29 11.56 -9.36 -10.79
N LEU A 30 11.48 -8.22 -10.10
CA LEU A 30 10.90 -8.12 -8.76
C LEU A 30 9.40 -8.47 -8.77
N ASN A 31 8.66 -8.06 -9.79
CA ASN A 31 7.25 -8.45 -9.96
C ASN A 31 7.05 -9.96 -10.11
N GLU A 32 7.92 -10.62 -10.88
CA GLU A 32 7.86 -12.07 -11.10
C GLU A 32 8.26 -12.88 -9.85
N LEU A 33 9.09 -12.30 -8.98
CA LEU A 33 9.55 -12.93 -7.74
C LEU A 33 8.49 -12.93 -6.63
N GLY A 34 7.55 -11.99 -6.66
CA GLY A 34 6.44 -11.99 -5.72
C GLY A 34 6.32 -10.74 -4.84
N PRO A 35 5.33 -10.72 -3.92
CA PRO A 35 4.92 -9.53 -3.19
C PRO A 35 6.03 -8.90 -2.33
N SER A 36 6.85 -9.68 -1.66
CA SER A 36 7.96 -9.17 -0.86
C SER A 36 9.00 -8.42 -1.69
N PHE A 37 9.26 -8.92 -2.90
CA PHE A 37 10.22 -8.30 -3.81
C PHE A 37 9.67 -7.01 -4.43
N VAL A 38 8.37 -6.96 -4.70
CA VAL A 38 7.68 -5.72 -5.10
C VAL A 38 7.82 -4.67 -4.00
N LYS A 39 7.53 -5.02 -2.76
CA LYS A 39 7.68 -4.12 -1.60
C LYS A 39 9.12 -3.70 -1.36
N LEU A 40 10.08 -4.61 -1.52
CA LEU A 40 11.50 -4.29 -1.47
C LEU A 40 11.89 -3.30 -2.57
N GLY A 41 11.43 -3.51 -3.80
CA GLY A 41 11.67 -2.59 -4.92
C GLY A 41 11.07 -1.19 -4.67
N GLN A 42 9.86 -1.12 -4.14
CA GLN A 42 9.23 0.15 -3.73
C GLN A 42 10.03 0.85 -2.63
N LEU A 43 10.51 0.12 -1.62
CA LEU A 43 11.37 0.69 -0.59
C LEU A 43 12.70 1.21 -1.18
N ILE A 44 13.33 0.45 -2.07
CA ILE A 44 14.58 0.84 -2.72
C ILE A 44 14.37 2.05 -3.64
N SER A 45 13.22 2.20 -4.29
CA SER A 45 12.90 3.36 -5.13
C SER A 45 12.93 4.69 -4.38
N THR A 46 12.68 4.67 -3.07
CA THR A 46 12.80 5.85 -2.21
C THR A 46 14.25 6.21 -1.84
N ARG A 47 15.22 5.42 -2.28
CA ARG A 47 16.64 5.56 -1.93
C ARG A 47 17.53 5.71 -3.18
N PRO A 48 17.36 6.83 -3.93
CA PRO A 48 18.20 7.10 -5.12
C PRO A 48 19.69 7.22 -4.79
N ASP A 49 20.04 7.49 -3.54
CA ASP A 49 21.40 7.48 -3.01
C ASP A 49 22.07 6.08 -3.08
N ILE A 50 21.27 5.01 -3.10
CA ILE A 50 21.77 3.62 -3.18
C ILE A 50 21.83 3.13 -4.62
N VAL A 51 20.77 3.33 -5.40
CA VAL A 51 20.60 2.70 -6.72
C VAL A 51 20.77 3.66 -7.89
N GLY A 52 20.88 4.95 -7.63
CA GLY A 52 20.91 6.00 -8.65
C GLY A 52 19.50 6.43 -9.09
N ASN A 53 19.38 7.67 -9.60
CA ASN A 53 18.08 8.27 -9.93
C ASN A 53 17.30 7.47 -10.97
N THR A 54 17.93 7.04 -12.05
CA THR A 54 17.26 6.32 -13.15
C THR A 54 16.63 5.01 -12.68
N ILE A 55 17.35 4.22 -11.89
CA ILE A 55 16.83 2.94 -11.37
C ILE A 55 15.72 3.23 -10.34
N ALA A 56 15.90 4.24 -9.48
CA ALA A 56 14.87 4.62 -8.49
C ALA A 56 13.57 5.05 -9.16
N GLU A 57 13.62 5.86 -10.23
CA GLU A 57 12.46 6.27 -11.02
C GLU A 57 11.75 5.08 -11.67
N ASP A 58 12.51 4.16 -12.26
CA ASP A 58 11.96 2.95 -12.88
C ASP A 58 11.31 2.01 -11.82
N LEU A 59 11.94 1.85 -10.66
CA LEU A 59 11.38 1.07 -9.55
C LEU A 59 10.13 1.71 -8.92
N ALA A 60 10.02 3.03 -8.97
CA ALA A 60 8.81 3.74 -8.53
C ALA A 60 7.58 3.41 -9.41
N LEU A 61 7.79 2.85 -10.62
CA LEU A 61 6.72 2.35 -11.48
C LEU A 61 6.21 0.95 -11.07
N LEU A 62 6.85 0.31 -10.08
CA LEU A 62 6.37 -0.95 -9.53
C LEU A 62 4.97 -0.76 -8.95
N ARG A 63 3.99 -1.41 -9.56
CA ARG A 63 2.60 -1.37 -9.10
C ARG A 63 2.28 -2.61 -8.29
N ASP A 64 1.57 -2.39 -7.19
CA ASP A 64 0.97 -3.45 -6.38
C ASP A 64 -0.26 -4.05 -7.11
N ASN A 65 -0.05 -4.79 -8.19
CA ASN A 65 -1.15 -5.26 -9.02
C ASN A 65 -1.09 -6.78 -9.23
N LEU A 66 -1.30 -7.52 -8.16
CA LEU A 66 -1.43 -8.98 -8.23
C LEU A 66 -2.89 -9.37 -8.49
N PRO A 67 -3.14 -10.52 -9.17
CA PRO A 67 -4.50 -11.04 -9.34
C PRO A 67 -5.22 -11.16 -7.99
N PRO A 68 -6.52 -10.85 -7.94
CA PRO A 68 -7.29 -11.03 -6.71
C PRO A 68 -7.41 -12.51 -6.34
N PHE A 69 -7.47 -12.80 -5.05
CA PHE A 69 -7.87 -14.11 -4.56
C PHE A 69 -9.40 -14.21 -4.48
N SER A 70 -9.94 -15.43 -4.35
CA SER A 70 -11.38 -15.66 -4.45
C SER A 70 -12.15 -14.93 -3.33
N ARG A 71 -13.37 -14.45 -3.66
CA ARG A 71 -14.30 -13.89 -2.67
C ARG A 71 -14.58 -14.91 -1.55
N LYS A 72 -14.65 -16.20 -1.87
CA LYS A 72 -14.84 -17.28 -0.89
C LYS A 72 -13.73 -17.27 0.16
N THR A 73 -12.47 -17.20 -0.27
CA THR A 73 -11.32 -17.13 0.65
C THR A 73 -11.34 -15.85 1.50
N ALA A 74 -11.78 -14.72 0.94
CA ALA A 74 -11.94 -13.49 1.72
C ALA A 74 -13.00 -13.65 2.81
N ILE A 75 -14.11 -14.32 2.52
CA ILE A 75 -15.16 -14.63 3.50
C ILE A 75 -14.61 -15.54 4.60
N GLU A 76 -13.91 -16.61 4.25
CA GLU A 76 -13.28 -17.52 5.23
C GLU A 76 -12.36 -16.76 6.19
N ILE A 77 -11.52 -15.84 5.69
CA ILE A 77 -10.65 -15.00 6.53
C ILE A 77 -11.48 -14.10 7.46
N ILE A 78 -12.57 -13.50 6.95
CA ILE A 78 -13.44 -12.62 7.76
C ILE A 78 -14.13 -13.43 8.86
N GLU A 79 -14.68 -14.59 8.55
CA GLU A 79 -15.34 -15.47 9.50
C GLU A 79 -14.39 -15.97 10.59
N ASP A 80 -13.15 -16.33 10.21
CA ASP A 80 -12.10 -16.72 11.15
C ASP A 80 -11.70 -15.57 12.09
N GLU A 81 -11.53 -14.35 11.57
CA GLU A 81 -11.11 -13.19 12.36
C GLU A 81 -12.20 -12.70 13.33
N PHE A 82 -13.48 -12.79 12.94
CA PHE A 82 -14.59 -12.36 13.78
C PHE A 82 -15.26 -13.49 14.57
N GLY A 83 -14.92 -14.74 14.28
CA GLY A 83 -15.50 -15.91 14.96
C GLY A 83 -17.00 -16.06 14.71
N THR A 84 -17.55 -15.53 13.62
CA THR A 84 -18.96 -15.56 13.27
C THR A 84 -19.17 -15.56 11.76
N ASN A 85 -20.38 -15.95 11.33
CA ASN A 85 -20.72 -15.93 9.91
C ASN A 85 -20.68 -14.49 9.34
N ILE A 86 -20.29 -14.36 8.07
CA ILE A 86 -20.15 -13.08 7.37
C ILE A 86 -21.43 -12.23 7.41
N ASP A 87 -22.61 -12.83 7.36
CA ASP A 87 -23.90 -12.13 7.38
C ASP A 87 -24.16 -11.38 8.69
N ASN A 88 -23.47 -11.77 9.78
CA ASN A 88 -23.48 -11.06 11.06
C ASN A 88 -22.50 -9.89 11.08
N VAL A 89 -21.49 -9.88 10.21
CA VAL A 89 -20.47 -8.82 10.10
C VAL A 89 -20.89 -7.79 9.06
N PHE A 90 -21.27 -8.28 7.86
CA PHE A 90 -21.66 -7.48 6.71
C PHE A 90 -22.98 -7.99 6.11
N SER A 91 -23.94 -7.09 5.87
CA SER A 91 -25.22 -7.45 5.22
C SER A 91 -25.08 -7.71 3.73
N GLN A 92 -24.05 -7.15 3.10
CA GLN A 92 -23.66 -7.39 1.71
C GLN A 92 -22.13 -7.38 1.62
N PHE A 93 -21.57 -8.24 0.77
CA PHE A 93 -20.13 -8.31 0.53
C PHE A 93 -19.88 -8.58 -0.96
N SER A 94 -19.14 -7.70 -1.65
CA SER A 94 -18.96 -7.75 -3.12
C SER A 94 -17.85 -8.70 -3.54
N GLU A 95 -17.72 -8.93 -4.85
CA GLU A 95 -16.47 -9.38 -5.45
C GLU A 95 -15.35 -8.35 -5.20
N PRO A 96 -14.06 -8.74 -5.31
CA PRO A 96 -12.95 -7.82 -5.14
C PRO A 96 -13.00 -6.69 -6.19
N ILE A 97 -12.85 -5.45 -5.73
CA ILE A 97 -12.85 -4.25 -6.59
C ILE A 97 -11.44 -3.76 -6.92
N ALA A 98 -10.48 -4.07 -6.06
CA ALA A 98 -9.07 -3.78 -6.24
C ALA A 98 -8.24 -4.84 -5.54
N ALA A 99 -7.06 -5.12 -6.08
CA ALA A 99 -6.11 -6.06 -5.49
C ALA A 99 -4.71 -5.46 -5.52
N ALA A 100 -4.02 -5.54 -4.38
CA ALA A 100 -2.65 -5.11 -4.19
C ALA A 100 -1.73 -6.32 -3.90
N SER A 101 -0.44 -6.08 -3.66
CA SER A 101 0.54 -7.14 -3.38
C SER A 101 0.19 -7.95 -2.13
N ILE A 102 -0.25 -7.30 -1.06
CA ILE A 102 -0.50 -7.93 0.26
C ILE A 102 -1.97 -8.04 0.64
N ALA A 103 -2.87 -7.34 -0.04
CA ALA A 103 -4.29 -7.26 0.32
C ALA A 103 -5.19 -7.07 -0.91
N GLN A 104 -6.47 -7.23 -0.73
CA GLN A 104 -7.50 -6.81 -1.69
C GLN A 104 -8.61 -6.05 -1.00
N VAL A 105 -9.40 -5.31 -1.76
CA VAL A 105 -10.49 -4.47 -1.28
C VAL A 105 -11.82 -4.95 -1.85
N HIS A 106 -12.83 -4.99 -1.00
CA HIS A 106 -14.22 -5.28 -1.34
C HIS A 106 -15.12 -4.14 -0.93
N PHE A 107 -16.24 -3.94 -1.61
CA PHE A 107 -17.33 -3.16 -1.05
C PHE A 107 -18.23 -4.04 -0.21
N ALA A 108 -18.73 -3.47 0.87
CA ALA A 108 -19.63 -4.16 1.78
C ALA A 108 -20.67 -3.17 2.34
N LYS A 109 -21.64 -3.70 3.07
CA LYS A 109 -22.57 -2.90 3.87
C LYS A 109 -22.58 -3.37 5.31
N ILE A 110 -22.62 -2.42 6.24
CA ILE A 110 -22.82 -2.67 7.66
C ILE A 110 -24.19 -2.14 8.10
N LYS A 111 -24.84 -2.86 9.01
CA LYS A 111 -26.10 -2.42 9.63
C LYS A 111 -25.78 -1.43 10.75
N SER A 112 -26.42 -0.26 10.73
CA SER A 112 -26.37 0.73 11.79
C SER A 112 -27.78 1.15 12.16
N SER A 113 -28.28 0.66 13.28
CA SER A 113 -29.64 0.90 13.77
C SER A 113 -30.72 0.57 12.71
N ASN A 114 -31.19 1.56 11.94
CA ASN A 114 -32.20 1.41 10.89
C ASN A 114 -31.69 1.72 9.47
N THR A 115 -30.37 1.89 9.29
CA THR A 115 -29.76 2.23 7.99
C THR A 115 -28.64 1.28 7.64
N GLU A 116 -28.41 1.06 6.36
CA GLU A 116 -27.21 0.41 5.86
C GLU A 116 -26.18 1.47 5.46
N ILE A 117 -24.94 1.23 5.84
CA ILE A 117 -23.82 2.10 5.52
C ILE A 117 -22.89 1.38 4.55
N ASP A 118 -22.59 2.01 3.43
CA ASP A 118 -21.61 1.51 2.47
C ASP A 118 -20.18 1.65 3.02
N VAL A 119 -19.43 0.57 2.98
CA VAL A 119 -18.04 0.50 3.45
C VAL A 119 -17.12 -0.13 2.42
N ALA A 120 -15.83 0.16 2.53
CA ALA A 120 -14.74 -0.55 1.87
C ALA A 120 -14.04 -1.43 2.90
N VAL A 121 -13.84 -2.70 2.56
CA VAL A 121 -13.23 -3.71 3.42
C VAL A 121 -11.94 -4.17 2.77
N LYS A 122 -10.82 -3.86 3.38
CA LYS A 122 -9.50 -4.36 2.98
C LYS A 122 -9.20 -5.64 3.74
N VAL A 123 -8.82 -6.68 3.02
CA VAL A 123 -8.55 -8.02 3.56
C VAL A 123 -7.16 -8.43 3.13
N LEU A 124 -6.28 -8.80 4.09
CA LEU A 124 -4.96 -9.34 3.79
C LEU A 124 -5.06 -10.66 3.03
N ARG A 125 -4.11 -10.91 2.15
CA ARG A 125 -4.00 -12.19 1.43
C ARG A 125 -3.81 -13.35 2.40
N PRO A 126 -4.36 -14.53 2.08
CA PRO A 126 -4.14 -15.72 2.90
C PRO A 126 -2.64 -16.04 2.95
N GLU A 127 -2.17 -16.50 4.11
CA GLU A 127 -0.78 -16.92 4.34
C GLU A 127 0.30 -15.86 4.02
N ILE A 128 -0.08 -14.59 3.73
CA ILE A 128 0.86 -13.56 3.26
C ILE A 128 2.01 -13.32 4.25
N GLU A 129 1.73 -13.34 5.55
CA GLU A 129 2.74 -13.15 6.59
C GLU A 129 3.79 -14.27 6.55
N LYS A 130 3.35 -15.52 6.38
CA LYS A 130 4.24 -16.68 6.29
C LYS A 130 5.09 -16.63 5.02
N ILE A 131 4.48 -16.27 3.88
CA ILE A 131 5.19 -16.12 2.59
C ILE A 131 6.29 -15.06 2.73
N ILE A 132 5.93 -13.88 3.23
CA ILE A 132 6.87 -12.76 3.39
C ILE A 132 8.01 -13.12 4.36
N ASN A 133 7.70 -13.73 5.49
CA ASN A 133 8.74 -14.14 6.44
C ASN A 133 9.74 -15.11 5.81
N GLN A 134 9.26 -16.14 5.09
CA GLN A 134 10.14 -17.09 4.41
C GLN A 134 10.99 -16.45 3.31
N GLU A 135 10.42 -15.50 2.54
CA GLU A 135 11.15 -14.79 1.50
C GLU A 135 12.20 -13.85 2.10
N MET A 136 11.87 -13.13 3.17
CA MET A 136 12.82 -12.26 3.88
C MET A 136 13.97 -13.04 4.54
N GLU A 137 13.70 -14.20 5.14
CA GLU A 137 14.74 -15.08 5.69
C GLU A 137 15.73 -15.56 4.61
N ARG A 138 15.23 -15.90 3.43
CA ARG A 138 16.08 -16.28 2.28
C ARG A 138 16.94 -15.12 1.80
N LEU A 139 16.35 -13.90 1.75
CA LEU A 139 17.09 -12.69 1.41
C LEU A 139 18.14 -12.32 2.46
N GLU A 140 17.83 -12.44 3.75
CA GLU A 140 18.80 -12.22 4.83
C GLU A 140 19.98 -13.19 4.71
N TRP A 141 19.73 -14.46 4.42
CA TRP A 141 20.80 -15.44 4.19
C TRP A 141 21.67 -15.06 2.99
N LEU A 142 21.05 -14.71 1.87
CA LEU A 142 21.76 -14.32 0.65
C LEU A 142 22.60 -13.05 0.86
N THR A 143 22.03 -12.02 1.48
CA THR A 143 22.74 -10.76 1.73
C THR A 143 23.86 -10.91 2.75
N THR A 144 23.70 -11.78 3.74
CA THR A 144 24.77 -12.13 4.67
C THR A 144 25.93 -12.80 3.93
N PHE A 145 25.64 -13.68 2.97
CA PHE A 145 26.67 -14.30 2.13
C PHE A 145 27.36 -13.25 1.23
N MET A 146 26.61 -12.32 0.63
CA MET A 146 27.15 -11.26 -0.22
C MET A 146 28.11 -10.34 0.55
N GLU A 147 27.86 -10.05 1.83
CA GLU A 147 28.73 -9.19 2.65
C GLU A 147 30.11 -9.78 2.93
N ASN A 148 30.37 -11.07 2.61
CA ASN A 148 31.72 -11.63 2.62
C ASN A 148 32.60 -11.09 1.46
N PHE A 149 32.00 -10.48 0.42
CA PHE A 149 32.73 -9.90 -0.71
C PHE A 149 32.86 -8.39 -0.51
N THR A 150 34.08 -7.87 -0.71
CA THR A 150 34.43 -6.48 -0.45
C THR A 150 33.60 -5.46 -1.25
N GLU A 151 33.19 -5.85 -2.46
CA GLU A 151 32.37 -5.00 -3.35
C GLU A 151 30.99 -4.69 -2.75
N PHE A 152 30.42 -5.63 -1.97
CA PHE A 152 29.09 -5.49 -1.38
C PHE A 152 29.10 -4.93 0.05
N GLN A 153 30.22 -4.97 0.76
CA GLN A 153 30.32 -4.52 2.16
C GLN A 153 29.92 -3.05 2.31
N ARG A 154 30.24 -2.20 1.33
CA ARG A 154 29.90 -0.77 1.35
C ARG A 154 28.38 -0.53 1.27
N LEU A 155 27.65 -1.38 0.56
CA LEU A 155 26.20 -1.26 0.37
C LEU A 155 25.40 -1.75 1.57
N ARG A 156 26.01 -2.54 2.46
CA ARG A 156 25.36 -3.13 3.64
C ARG A 156 24.01 -3.78 3.33
N PRO A 157 23.92 -4.70 2.36
CA PRO A 157 22.66 -5.23 1.85
C PRO A 157 21.83 -5.91 2.95
N ASN A 158 22.46 -6.55 3.94
CA ASN A 158 21.77 -7.17 5.06
C ASN A 158 21.02 -6.13 5.93
N SER A 159 21.61 -4.95 6.15
CA SER A 159 20.94 -3.84 6.85
C SER A 159 19.69 -3.36 6.09
N ILE A 160 19.75 -3.32 4.75
CA ILE A 160 18.61 -2.93 3.90
C ILE A 160 17.47 -3.95 4.05
N ILE A 161 17.77 -5.25 3.98
CA ILE A 161 16.77 -6.32 4.11
C ILE A 161 16.16 -6.34 5.52
N LYS A 162 16.95 -6.17 6.57
CA LYS A 162 16.44 -6.07 7.95
C LYS A 162 15.47 -4.89 8.10
N LYS A 163 15.82 -3.73 7.54
CA LYS A 163 14.94 -2.55 7.57
C LYS A 163 13.67 -2.77 6.76
N ALA A 164 13.77 -3.39 5.58
CA ALA A 164 12.61 -3.75 4.76
C ALA A 164 11.67 -4.69 5.52
N LYS A 165 12.21 -5.71 6.21
CA LYS A 165 11.43 -6.64 7.03
C LYS A 165 10.68 -5.94 8.17
N GLU A 166 11.31 -4.96 8.83
CA GLU A 166 10.64 -4.14 9.84
C GLU A 166 9.47 -3.35 9.24
N VAL A 167 9.68 -2.66 8.12
CA VAL A 167 8.64 -1.87 7.45
C VAL A 167 7.46 -2.75 7.02
N ILE A 168 7.76 -3.86 6.35
CA ILE A 168 6.72 -4.78 5.85
C ILE A 168 5.91 -5.39 7.01
N LYS A 169 6.54 -5.65 8.15
CA LYS A 169 5.84 -6.15 9.35
C LYS A 169 4.69 -5.24 9.79
N PHE A 170 4.88 -3.93 9.69
CA PHE A 170 3.82 -2.98 10.00
C PHE A 170 2.69 -3.02 8.98
N GLU A 171 2.99 -3.24 7.68
CA GLU A 171 1.98 -3.35 6.64
C GLU A 171 1.12 -4.64 6.77
N LEU A 172 1.62 -5.66 7.45
CA LEU A 172 0.91 -6.91 7.72
C LEU A 172 -0.06 -6.84 8.92
N ASP A 173 -0.17 -5.70 9.55
CA ASP A 173 -1.15 -5.46 10.61
C ASP A 173 -1.97 -4.22 10.29
N LEU A 174 -3.17 -4.44 9.74
CA LEU A 174 -4.05 -3.36 9.29
C LEU A 174 -4.56 -2.44 10.41
N ARG A 175 -4.36 -2.81 11.68
CA ARG A 175 -4.68 -1.93 12.83
C ARG A 175 -3.80 -0.69 12.85
N TYR A 176 -2.55 -0.79 12.37
CA TYR A 176 -1.68 0.38 12.23
C TYR A 176 -2.19 1.35 11.17
N GLU A 177 -2.67 0.83 10.04
CA GLU A 177 -3.28 1.64 8.98
C GLU A 177 -4.56 2.31 9.50
N ALA A 178 -5.40 1.58 10.24
CA ALA A 178 -6.59 2.10 10.88
C ALA A 178 -6.28 3.24 11.89
N ALA A 179 -5.26 3.04 12.73
CA ALA A 179 -4.83 4.03 13.71
C ALA A 179 -4.31 5.30 13.04
N ALA A 180 -3.48 5.14 12.01
CA ALA A 180 -2.93 6.25 11.27
C ALA A 180 -4.02 7.04 10.51
N ALA A 181 -5.00 6.36 9.91
CA ALA A 181 -6.15 7.01 9.28
C ALA A 181 -6.99 7.79 10.31
N SER A 182 -7.23 7.22 11.49
CA SER A 182 -7.98 7.88 12.57
C SER A 182 -7.25 9.11 13.09
N GLU A 183 -5.93 9.04 13.33
CA GLU A 183 -5.11 10.17 13.77
C GLU A 183 -5.12 11.30 12.73
N LEU A 184 -4.96 10.96 11.44
CA LEU A 184 -5.03 11.95 10.38
C LEU A 184 -6.42 12.59 10.27
N SER A 185 -7.48 11.80 10.44
CA SER A 185 -8.87 12.29 10.47
C SER A 185 -9.12 13.27 11.61
N GLU A 186 -8.59 13.00 12.80
CA GLU A 186 -8.70 13.89 13.97
C GLU A 186 -7.96 15.19 13.74
N ASN A 187 -6.72 15.13 13.23
CA ASN A 187 -5.90 16.31 12.96
C ASN A 187 -6.50 17.23 11.88
N THR A 188 -7.19 16.64 10.90
CA THR A 188 -7.76 17.36 9.74
C THR A 188 -9.25 17.62 9.84
N ASN A 189 -9.91 17.36 10.97
CA ASN A 189 -11.35 17.46 11.14
C ASN A 189 -11.92 18.87 10.87
N MET A 190 -11.09 19.91 11.06
CA MET A 190 -11.43 21.32 10.81
C MET A 190 -11.05 21.79 9.39
N ASP A 191 -10.45 20.93 8.57
CA ASP A 191 -10.00 21.27 7.22
C ASP A 191 -11.09 20.95 6.21
N GLU A 192 -11.92 21.93 5.84
CA GLU A 192 -13.08 21.74 4.94
C GLU A 192 -12.72 21.15 3.57
N SER A 193 -11.50 21.40 3.09
CA SER A 193 -11.00 20.96 1.78
C SER A 193 -10.41 19.56 1.77
N PHE A 194 -10.33 18.92 2.93
CA PHE A 194 -9.73 17.59 3.10
C PHE A 194 -10.66 16.64 3.86
N TYR A 195 -10.56 15.36 3.58
CA TYR A 195 -11.38 14.34 4.22
C TYR A 195 -10.63 13.02 4.30
N VAL A 196 -10.69 12.37 5.46
CA VAL A 196 -10.21 11.01 5.66
C VAL A 196 -11.41 10.12 5.97
N PRO A 197 -11.59 8.98 5.27
CA PRO A 197 -12.71 8.09 5.51
C PRO A 197 -12.74 7.58 6.94
N LYS A 198 -13.93 7.52 7.51
CA LYS A 198 -14.14 7.03 8.87
C LYS A 198 -13.74 5.56 8.98
N VAL A 199 -12.99 5.21 10.02
CA VAL A 199 -12.66 3.83 10.38
C VAL A 199 -13.76 3.25 11.28
N TYR A 200 -14.22 2.05 10.98
CA TYR A 200 -15.18 1.29 11.80
C TYR A 200 -14.42 0.29 12.66
N TRP A 201 -13.95 0.74 13.82
CA TRP A 201 -13.05 0.01 14.70
C TRP A 201 -13.61 -1.33 15.20
N ASP A 202 -14.93 -1.46 15.34
CA ASP A 202 -15.61 -2.72 15.65
C ASP A 202 -15.54 -3.76 14.52
N LYS A 203 -15.03 -3.35 13.35
CA LYS A 203 -14.80 -4.16 12.15
C LYS A 203 -13.33 -4.08 11.69
N VAL A 204 -12.41 -3.86 12.62
CA VAL A 204 -10.96 -3.85 12.37
C VAL A 204 -10.30 -4.97 13.16
N THR A 205 -9.46 -5.76 12.48
CA THR A 205 -8.60 -6.78 13.07
C THR A 205 -7.19 -6.65 12.49
N GLN A 206 -6.29 -7.54 12.84
CA GLN A 206 -4.97 -7.57 12.22
C GLN A 206 -5.06 -7.73 10.69
N LYS A 207 -6.00 -8.57 10.20
CA LYS A 207 -6.12 -8.91 8.77
C LYS A 207 -7.22 -8.16 8.03
N ILE A 208 -8.05 -7.39 8.74
CA ILE A 208 -9.23 -6.73 8.17
C ILE A 208 -9.27 -5.27 8.60
N LEU A 209 -9.44 -4.38 7.61
CA LEU A 209 -9.68 -2.95 7.83
C LEU A 209 -10.98 -2.56 7.13
N THR A 210 -11.94 -2.06 7.91
CA THR A 210 -13.21 -1.54 7.39
C THR A 210 -13.26 -0.03 7.55
N MET A 211 -13.44 0.65 6.43
CA MET A 211 -13.53 2.11 6.33
C MET A 211 -14.77 2.53 5.56
N GLU A 212 -15.17 3.77 5.72
CA GLU A 212 -16.20 4.39 4.90
C GLU A 212 -15.85 4.29 3.42
N LYS A 213 -16.83 3.98 2.57
CA LYS A 213 -16.66 3.95 1.13
C LYS A 213 -16.51 5.35 0.58
N ILE A 214 -15.40 5.62 -0.08
CA ILE A 214 -15.12 6.92 -0.71
C ILE A 214 -16.05 7.12 -1.92
N ILE A 215 -16.65 8.31 -2.01
CA ILE A 215 -17.38 8.78 -3.16
C ILE A 215 -16.56 9.88 -3.83
N GLY A 216 -15.84 9.53 -4.89
CA GLY A 216 -14.98 10.47 -5.61
C GLY A 216 -14.37 9.84 -6.85
N VAL A 217 -13.61 10.64 -7.59
CA VAL A 217 -12.83 10.18 -8.75
C VAL A 217 -11.37 10.09 -8.35
N PRO A 218 -10.69 8.97 -8.60
CA PRO A 218 -9.25 8.87 -8.39
C PRO A 218 -8.51 9.99 -9.16
N ALA A 219 -7.49 10.57 -8.55
CA ALA A 219 -6.75 11.70 -9.13
C ALA A 219 -5.95 11.32 -10.39
N ASP A 220 -5.68 10.05 -10.62
CA ASP A 220 -5.03 9.50 -11.82
C ASP A 220 -5.99 9.32 -13.01
N LYS A 221 -7.32 9.39 -12.79
CA LYS A 221 -8.35 9.22 -13.82
C LYS A 221 -8.72 10.56 -14.48
N ILE A 222 -7.79 11.11 -15.26
CA ILE A 222 -7.91 12.45 -15.85
C ILE A 222 -9.17 12.61 -16.71
N ASP A 223 -9.56 11.60 -17.49
CA ASP A 223 -10.74 11.64 -18.34
C ASP A 223 -12.02 11.73 -17.51
N GLU A 224 -12.16 10.90 -16.47
CA GLU A 224 -13.30 10.95 -15.56
C GLU A 224 -13.38 12.27 -14.79
N LEU A 225 -12.23 12.84 -14.40
CA LEU A 225 -12.16 14.17 -13.77
C LEU A 225 -12.67 15.27 -14.70
N ASN A 226 -12.35 15.17 -16.00
CA ASN A 226 -12.83 16.09 -17.03
C ASN A 226 -14.34 15.95 -17.24
N GLU A 227 -14.84 14.73 -17.39
CA GLU A 227 -16.28 14.45 -17.58
C GLU A 227 -17.12 14.97 -16.40
N LYS A 228 -16.65 14.74 -15.17
CA LYS A 228 -17.31 15.23 -13.94
C LYS A 228 -17.02 16.69 -13.62
N LYS A 229 -16.31 17.41 -14.51
CA LYS A 229 -15.98 18.84 -14.38
C LYS A 229 -15.33 19.18 -13.03
N VAL A 230 -14.45 18.32 -12.54
CA VAL A 230 -13.74 18.55 -11.28
C VAL A 230 -12.81 19.76 -11.42
N ASN A 231 -12.85 20.67 -10.44
CA ASN A 231 -11.97 21.84 -10.40
C ASN A 231 -10.53 21.42 -10.01
N LYS A 232 -9.74 21.06 -11.03
CA LYS A 232 -8.36 20.57 -10.83
C LYS A 232 -7.42 21.63 -10.24
N LYS A 233 -7.63 22.92 -10.57
CA LYS A 233 -6.84 24.00 -9.99
C LYS A 233 -7.08 24.09 -8.49
N GLN A 234 -8.34 24.11 -8.07
CA GLN A 234 -8.70 24.13 -6.67
C GLN A 234 -8.20 22.87 -5.93
N ALA A 235 -8.26 21.69 -6.59
CA ALA A 235 -7.74 20.45 -6.03
C ALA A 235 -6.22 20.53 -5.78
N ALA A 236 -5.45 21.09 -6.71
CA ALA A 236 -4.01 21.27 -6.56
C ALA A 236 -3.67 22.27 -5.43
N GLU A 237 -4.38 23.39 -5.35
CA GLU A 237 -4.25 24.35 -4.25
C GLU A 237 -4.58 23.70 -2.90
N ASN A 238 -5.68 22.96 -2.82
CA ASN A 238 -6.08 22.24 -1.62
C ASN A 238 -5.03 21.21 -1.22
N LEU A 239 -4.42 20.49 -2.17
CA LEU A 239 -3.37 19.50 -1.88
C LEU A 239 -2.16 20.16 -1.21
N ILE A 240 -1.67 21.26 -1.77
CA ILE A 240 -0.50 21.98 -1.22
C ILE A 240 -0.82 22.53 0.16
N ILE A 241 -1.98 23.18 0.32
CA ILE A 241 -2.37 23.77 1.60
C ILE A 241 -2.52 22.70 2.68
N ASN A 242 -3.19 21.58 2.38
CA ASN A 242 -3.38 20.50 3.36
C ASN A 242 -2.05 19.82 3.69
N PHE A 243 -1.18 19.56 2.71
CA PHE A 243 0.15 19.02 2.97
C PHE A 243 0.98 19.92 3.90
N LEU A 244 0.98 21.25 3.67
CA LEU A 244 1.69 22.20 4.53
C LEU A 244 1.08 22.27 5.94
N ARG A 245 -0.25 22.23 6.06
CA ARG A 245 -0.93 22.18 7.36
C ARG A 245 -0.52 20.93 8.14
N GLN A 246 -0.66 19.76 7.53
CA GLN A 246 -0.30 18.49 8.13
C GLN A 246 1.19 18.47 8.56
N SER A 247 2.08 18.98 7.69
CA SER A 247 3.52 18.95 7.97
C SER A 247 3.96 19.97 9.04
N ILE A 248 3.41 21.19 9.00
CA ILE A 248 3.87 22.32 9.85
C ILE A 248 3.02 22.44 11.12
N ARG A 249 1.69 22.38 10.99
CA ARG A 249 0.76 22.55 12.12
C ARG A 249 0.70 21.29 12.97
N ASP A 250 0.52 20.12 12.30
CA ASP A 250 0.18 18.87 12.98
C ASP A 250 1.42 18.01 13.26
N GLY A 251 2.50 18.21 12.49
CA GLY A 251 3.70 17.36 12.55
C GLY A 251 3.42 15.90 12.15
N TYR A 252 2.27 15.68 11.52
CA TYR A 252 1.78 14.39 11.09
C TYR A 252 1.14 14.49 9.69
N PHE A 253 1.68 13.75 8.73
CA PHE A 253 1.23 13.81 7.35
C PHE A 253 1.29 12.44 6.68
N HIS A 254 0.52 12.26 5.62
CA HIS A 254 0.58 11.04 4.82
C HIS A 254 1.87 11.04 3.98
N ALA A 255 2.74 10.06 4.24
CA ALA A 255 4.06 10.01 3.61
C ALA A 255 4.05 9.54 2.15
N ASP A 256 2.95 8.92 1.71
CA ASP A 256 2.79 8.34 0.35
C ASP A 256 1.65 9.03 -0.39
N LEU A 257 1.78 10.33 -0.59
CA LEU A 257 0.82 11.16 -1.35
C LEU A 257 1.04 10.98 -2.85
N HIS A 258 0.56 9.89 -3.41
CA HIS A 258 0.53 9.70 -4.85
C HIS A 258 -0.92 9.74 -5.41
N GLN A 259 -1.05 9.91 -6.71
CA GLN A 259 -2.36 10.09 -7.37
C GLN A 259 -3.34 8.93 -7.13
N GLY A 260 -2.84 7.70 -6.93
CA GLY A 260 -3.67 6.53 -6.64
C GLY A 260 -4.32 6.53 -5.26
N ASN A 261 -3.79 7.32 -4.30
CA ASN A 261 -4.33 7.44 -2.93
C ASN A 261 -5.24 8.66 -2.77
N LEU A 262 -5.39 9.49 -3.81
CA LEU A 262 -6.18 10.70 -3.76
C LEU A 262 -7.46 10.55 -4.58
N PHE A 263 -8.59 10.89 -3.96
CA PHE A 263 -9.88 10.97 -4.61
C PHE A 263 -10.39 12.41 -4.56
N LEU A 264 -11.03 12.84 -5.62
CA LEU A 264 -11.54 14.19 -5.78
C LEU A 264 -13.05 14.18 -5.93
N ASN A 265 -13.73 15.04 -5.18
CA ASN A 265 -15.13 15.30 -5.45
C ASN A 265 -15.27 16.42 -6.50
N PRO A 266 -16.48 16.67 -7.07
CA PRO A 266 -16.68 17.72 -8.06
C PRO A 266 -16.27 19.13 -7.60
N LYS A 267 -16.30 19.41 -6.31
CA LYS A 267 -15.90 20.71 -5.73
C LYS A 267 -14.38 20.84 -5.51
N GLY A 268 -13.58 19.81 -5.88
CA GLY A 268 -12.13 19.80 -5.64
C GLY A 268 -11.73 19.48 -4.18
N LYS A 269 -12.67 19.03 -3.35
CA LYS A 269 -12.35 18.52 -2.03
C LYS A 269 -11.57 17.21 -2.18
N LEU A 270 -10.46 17.10 -1.45
CA LEU A 270 -9.61 15.93 -1.42
C LEU A 270 -10.14 14.91 -0.42
N CYS A 271 -10.21 13.66 -0.85
CA CYS A 271 -10.37 12.52 0.02
C CYS A 271 -9.13 11.64 -0.11
N LEU A 272 -8.49 11.35 1.01
CA LEU A 272 -7.29 10.52 1.04
C LEU A 272 -7.65 9.09 1.43
N LEU A 273 -7.28 8.15 0.56
CA LEU A 273 -7.26 6.73 0.90
C LEU A 273 -5.95 6.45 1.65
N TYR A 274 -6.03 6.02 2.89
CA TYR A 274 -4.86 5.67 3.66
C TYR A 274 -4.39 4.27 3.25
N THR A 275 -3.22 4.15 2.63
CA THR A 275 -2.68 2.87 2.13
C THR A 275 -1.27 2.58 2.62
N SER A 276 -0.64 3.53 3.32
CA SER A 276 0.71 3.35 3.86
C SER A 276 0.92 4.15 5.14
N GLN A 277 1.91 3.75 5.93
CA GLN A 277 2.20 4.38 7.22
C GLN A 277 2.95 5.69 7.05
N SER A 278 2.55 6.68 7.85
CA SER A 278 3.39 7.84 8.12
C SER A 278 4.65 7.41 8.87
N PRO A 279 5.85 7.84 8.43
CA PRO A 279 7.08 7.53 9.14
C PRO A 279 7.17 8.37 10.42
N ARG A 280 6.46 7.99 11.47
CA ARG A 280 6.89 8.39 12.80
C ARG A 280 8.11 7.56 13.14
N ASP A 281 9.24 8.24 13.30
CA ASP A 281 10.41 7.65 13.95
C ASP A 281 10.00 7.34 15.41
N PRO A 282 9.82 6.07 15.80
CA PRO A 282 9.42 5.71 17.15
C PRO A 282 10.46 6.10 18.21
N THR A 283 11.63 6.57 17.79
CA THR A 283 12.71 7.03 18.69
C THR A 283 12.62 8.51 19.02
N LYS A 284 11.71 9.28 18.40
CA LYS A 284 11.48 10.69 18.71
C LYS A 284 10.19 10.90 19.53
N SER A 285 10.00 10.14 20.59
CA SER A 285 9.14 10.60 21.68
C SER A 285 9.99 11.50 22.58
N ARG A 286 9.84 12.82 22.38
CA ARG A 286 10.26 13.96 23.24
C ARG A 286 11.67 13.91 23.84
#